data_29d4ea0b2e776627ee0d8518777a18b3
#
_entry.id   29d4ea0b2e776627ee0d8518777a18b3
#
_cell.length_a   1.000
_cell.length_b   1.000
_cell.length_c   1.000
_cell.angle_alpha   90.00
_cell.angle_beta   90.00
_cell.angle_gamma   90.00
#
_symmetry.space_group_name_H-M   'P 1'
#
loop_
_entity.id
_entity.type
_entity.pdbx_description
1 polymer ?
#
loop_
_entity_poly.entity_id
_entity_poly.type
_entity_poly.pdbx_seq_one_letter_code
_entity_poly.pdbx_strand_id
1 'polypeptide(L)'
;MRANKKLNIVLDIGKTNIKLIFFDQNNKVVKSFNSKQRSTKKHGIKVLNSPSVYEWTLQKIKTVEKKYQLNKFVCTAHACSTALIDFNDKELIACTDYEFPYHKYVKGYQKIIPSFNESYTPLLENGLNTGLQLYYLNQKKPELIKKTKYFLNYPQYITWKMTNNYTSEISYLGCHTHLWDFKKNKLSSLVKKLKFQNKFPSNEKAWKTIGVKKIGHSKLQIINGVHDSNASYLYFKNSNIKNFTLVSSGTWYIIFNQKNSLKKLK
;
A
#
# COMPACT_ATOMS: atom_id res chain seq x y z
N MET A 1 -34.29 -14.99 -1.74
CA MET A 1 -33.26 -16.06 -1.70
C MET A 1 -31.87 -15.50 -1.95
N ARG A 2 -30.87 -15.86 -1.17
CA ARG A 2 -29.47 -15.52 -1.47
C ARG A 2 -28.98 -16.31 -2.70
N ALA A 3 -28.31 -15.63 -3.61
CA ALA A 3 -27.68 -16.34 -4.71
C ALA A 3 -26.53 -17.21 -4.16
N ASN A 4 -26.46 -18.47 -4.58
CA ASN A 4 -25.44 -19.44 -4.15
C ASN A 4 -24.02 -19.13 -4.69
N LYS A 5 -23.78 -17.86 -5.10
CA LYS A 5 -22.51 -17.38 -5.66
C LYS A 5 -21.61 -16.82 -4.55
N LYS A 6 -20.40 -17.37 -4.48
CA LYS A 6 -19.31 -16.80 -3.66
C LYS A 6 -18.56 -15.73 -4.45
N LEU A 7 -18.37 -14.54 -3.86
CA LEU A 7 -17.68 -13.44 -4.51
C LEU A 7 -16.34 -13.15 -3.85
N ASN A 8 -15.33 -12.90 -4.67
CA ASN A 8 -14.05 -12.32 -4.29
C ASN A 8 -14.10 -10.81 -4.50
N ILE A 9 -13.42 -10.05 -3.66
CA ILE A 9 -13.48 -8.59 -3.61
C ILE A 9 -12.09 -8.02 -3.80
N VAL A 10 -11.96 -7.08 -4.72
CA VAL A 10 -10.76 -6.26 -4.92
C VAL A 10 -11.10 -4.81 -4.63
N LEU A 11 -10.38 -4.21 -3.70
CA LEU A 11 -10.35 -2.76 -3.49
C LEU A 11 -9.10 -2.22 -4.17
N ASP A 12 -9.29 -1.45 -5.23
CA ASP A 12 -8.23 -0.80 -5.99
C ASP A 12 -8.23 0.71 -5.66
N ILE A 13 -7.17 1.15 -5.00
CA ILE A 13 -7.00 2.53 -4.54
C ILE A 13 -5.97 3.25 -5.40
N GLY A 14 -6.41 3.90 -6.45
CA GLY A 14 -5.60 4.84 -7.20
C GLY A 14 -5.47 6.20 -6.50
N LYS A 15 -4.57 7.04 -6.99
CA LYS A 15 -4.37 8.40 -6.44
C LYS A 15 -5.62 9.28 -6.57
N THR A 16 -6.38 9.12 -7.63
CA THR A 16 -7.57 9.93 -7.92
C THR A 16 -8.87 9.16 -7.74
N ASN A 17 -8.89 7.91 -8.17
CA ASN A 17 -10.09 7.08 -8.21
C ASN A 17 -9.90 5.83 -7.35
N ILE A 18 -11.00 5.40 -6.76
CA ILE A 18 -11.09 4.17 -5.96
C ILE A 18 -12.13 3.28 -6.62
N LYS A 19 -11.82 2.00 -6.79
CA LYS A 19 -12.74 1.00 -7.32
C LYS A 19 -12.90 -0.14 -6.33
N LEU A 20 -14.12 -0.56 -6.07
CA LEU A 20 -14.44 -1.76 -5.31
C LEU A 20 -15.17 -2.72 -6.23
N ILE A 21 -14.54 -3.85 -6.54
CA ILE A 21 -14.97 -4.77 -7.58
C ILE A 21 -15.24 -6.14 -6.95
N PHE A 22 -16.37 -6.74 -7.32
CA PHE A 22 -16.80 -8.05 -6.87
C PHE A 22 -16.79 -9.00 -8.06
N PHE A 23 -16.04 -10.10 -7.93
CA PHE A 23 -15.86 -11.12 -8.95
C PHE A 23 -16.49 -12.43 -8.50
N ASP A 24 -17.10 -13.17 -9.42
CA ASP A 24 -17.48 -14.55 -9.19
C ASP A 24 -16.28 -15.51 -9.34
N GLN A 25 -16.52 -16.80 -9.16
CA GLN A 25 -15.49 -17.84 -9.24
C GLN A 25 -14.89 -17.99 -10.64
N ASN A 26 -15.56 -17.49 -11.67
CA ASN A 26 -15.09 -17.47 -13.07
C ASN A 26 -14.39 -16.14 -13.42
N ASN A 27 -14.04 -15.32 -12.41
CA ASN A 27 -13.44 -14.00 -12.58
C ASN A 27 -14.31 -13.00 -13.38
N LYS A 28 -15.62 -13.23 -13.48
CA LYS A 28 -16.54 -12.26 -14.07
C LYS A 28 -16.93 -11.22 -13.05
N VAL A 29 -16.93 -9.95 -13.45
CA VAL A 29 -17.39 -8.84 -12.61
C VAL A 29 -18.91 -8.97 -12.41
N VAL A 30 -19.32 -9.09 -11.16
CA VAL A 30 -20.74 -9.16 -10.74
C VAL A 30 -21.25 -7.80 -10.33
N LYS A 31 -20.40 -7.01 -9.64
CA LYS A 31 -20.71 -5.67 -9.17
C LYS A 31 -19.45 -4.82 -9.08
N SER A 32 -19.57 -3.53 -9.31
CA SER A 32 -18.50 -2.58 -9.06
C SER A 32 -19.08 -1.27 -8.49
N PHE A 33 -18.25 -0.59 -7.71
CA PHE A 33 -18.53 0.74 -7.16
C PHE A 33 -17.30 1.60 -7.34
N ASN A 34 -17.50 2.88 -7.64
CA ASN A 34 -16.44 3.86 -7.78
C ASN A 34 -16.58 4.95 -6.73
N SER A 35 -15.47 5.51 -6.31
CA SER A 35 -15.38 6.68 -5.45
C SER A 35 -14.16 7.51 -5.82
N LYS A 36 -14.03 8.70 -5.26
CA LYS A 36 -12.87 9.58 -5.44
C LYS A 36 -11.98 9.53 -4.22
N GLN A 37 -10.67 9.44 -4.43
CA GLN A 37 -9.69 9.68 -3.39
C GLN A 37 -9.72 11.17 -3.04
N ARG A 38 -9.77 11.47 -1.74
CA ARG A 38 -9.73 12.84 -1.22
C ARG A 38 -8.55 13.00 -0.27
N SER A 39 -8.03 14.21 -0.21
CA SER A 39 -6.99 14.59 0.73
C SER A 39 -7.50 15.65 1.69
N THR A 40 -6.90 15.71 2.87
CA THR A 40 -7.15 16.72 3.90
C THR A 40 -5.82 17.15 4.52
N LYS A 41 -5.84 18.06 5.47
CA LYS A 41 -4.65 18.46 6.24
C LYS A 41 -4.74 17.88 7.65
N LYS A 42 -3.65 17.28 8.14
CA LYS A 42 -3.49 16.84 9.53
C LYS A 42 -2.05 17.08 9.96
N HIS A 43 -1.85 17.63 11.15
CA HIS A 43 -0.53 18.00 11.67
C HIS A 43 0.31 18.88 10.72
N GLY A 44 -0.35 19.72 9.91
CA GLY A 44 0.32 20.63 8.96
C GLY A 44 0.80 19.98 7.66
N ILE A 45 0.50 18.70 7.42
CA ILE A 45 0.81 18.00 6.17
C ILE A 45 -0.47 17.58 5.44
N LYS A 46 -0.34 17.34 4.13
CA LYS A 46 -1.40 16.75 3.31
C LYS A 46 -1.47 15.25 3.59
N VAL A 47 -2.66 14.74 3.87
CA VAL A 47 -2.93 13.33 4.15
C VAL A 47 -4.13 12.85 3.34
N LEU A 48 -4.16 11.57 3.00
CA LEU A 48 -5.29 10.95 2.33
C LEU A 48 -6.42 10.67 3.33
N ASN A 49 -7.67 10.81 2.90
CA ASN A 49 -8.81 10.48 3.74
C ASN A 49 -9.10 8.96 3.70
N SER A 50 -8.09 8.17 4.07
CA SER A 50 -8.16 6.72 4.07
C SER A 50 -9.18 6.13 5.07
N PRO A 51 -9.52 6.77 6.21
CA PRO A 51 -10.64 6.32 7.04
C PRO A 51 -11.96 6.31 6.28
N SER A 52 -12.27 7.37 5.54
CA SER A 52 -13.51 7.43 4.73
C SER A 52 -13.54 6.37 3.62
N VAL A 53 -12.37 6.03 3.05
CA VAL A 53 -12.25 4.95 2.06
C VAL A 53 -12.60 3.61 2.70
N TYR A 54 -12.09 3.34 3.89
CA TYR A 54 -12.41 2.13 4.64
C TYR A 54 -13.91 2.03 4.98
N GLU A 55 -14.51 3.09 5.52
CA GLU A 55 -15.94 3.11 5.87
C GLU A 55 -16.84 2.93 4.63
N TRP A 56 -16.54 3.64 3.54
CA TRP A 56 -17.21 3.46 2.26
C TRP A 56 -17.12 2.01 1.77
N THR A 57 -15.93 1.42 1.84
CA THR A 57 -15.68 0.03 1.44
C THR A 57 -16.55 -0.93 2.25
N LEU A 58 -16.56 -0.79 3.58
CA LEU A 58 -17.39 -1.63 4.46
C LEU A 58 -18.89 -1.50 4.16
N GLN A 59 -19.37 -0.27 3.94
CA GLN A 59 -20.76 -0.02 3.59
C GLN A 59 -21.16 -0.76 2.31
N LYS A 60 -20.33 -0.69 1.25
CA LYS A 60 -20.60 -1.37 -0.02
C LYS A 60 -20.52 -2.89 0.10
N ILE A 61 -19.54 -3.39 0.86
CA ILE A 61 -19.43 -4.83 1.16
C ILE A 61 -20.68 -5.33 1.88
N LYS A 62 -21.16 -4.63 2.92
CA LYS A 62 -22.40 -4.98 3.64
C LYS A 62 -23.62 -4.99 2.72
N THR A 63 -23.70 -4.06 1.77
CA THR A 63 -24.80 -4.00 0.78
C THR A 63 -24.82 -5.25 -0.13
N VAL A 64 -23.64 -5.67 -0.63
CA VAL A 64 -23.53 -6.82 -1.52
C VAL A 64 -23.72 -8.14 -0.74
N GLU A 65 -23.25 -8.19 0.50
CA GLU A 65 -23.36 -9.35 1.38
C GLU A 65 -24.80 -9.79 1.62
N LYS A 66 -25.78 -8.87 1.59
CA LYS A 66 -27.22 -9.20 1.70
C LYS A 66 -27.71 -10.15 0.61
N LYS A 67 -27.07 -10.14 -0.58
CA LYS A 67 -27.49 -10.95 -1.74
C LYS A 67 -26.53 -12.09 -2.08
N TYR A 68 -25.27 -12.01 -1.67
CA TYR A 68 -24.21 -12.94 -2.06
C TYR A 68 -23.38 -13.39 -0.85
N GLN A 69 -22.77 -14.55 -0.96
CA GLN A 69 -21.75 -14.99 -0.01
C GLN A 69 -20.41 -14.38 -0.41
N LEU A 70 -19.68 -13.80 0.57
CA LEU A 70 -18.36 -13.23 0.34
C LEU A 70 -17.26 -14.19 0.76
N ASN A 71 -16.17 -14.27 -0.02
CA ASN A 71 -15.10 -15.25 0.17
C ASN A 71 -13.78 -14.58 0.55
N LYS A 72 -13.16 -13.80 -0.36
CA LYS A 72 -11.86 -13.18 -0.14
C LYS A 72 -11.92 -11.68 -0.42
N PHE A 73 -11.12 -10.93 0.32
CA PHE A 73 -10.88 -9.49 0.10
C PHE A 73 -9.40 -9.23 -0.05
N VAL A 74 -9.01 -8.47 -1.04
CA VAL A 74 -7.65 -7.95 -1.23
C VAL A 74 -7.71 -6.46 -1.54
N CYS A 75 -6.76 -5.72 -0.95
CA CYS A 75 -6.54 -4.32 -1.28
C CYS A 75 -5.29 -4.17 -2.15
N THR A 76 -5.39 -3.37 -3.20
CA THR A 76 -4.24 -2.84 -3.93
C THR A 76 -4.29 -1.32 -3.88
N ALA A 77 -3.14 -0.67 -3.80
CA ALA A 77 -3.07 0.78 -3.71
C ALA A 77 -1.82 1.34 -4.39
N HIS A 78 -1.94 2.62 -4.81
CA HIS A 78 -0.79 3.39 -5.29
C HIS A 78 0.31 3.48 -4.21
N ALA A 79 1.57 3.62 -4.65
CA ALA A 79 2.73 3.72 -3.76
C ALA A 79 2.79 5.00 -2.92
N CYS A 80 3.79 5.07 -2.05
CA CYS A 80 4.24 6.27 -1.34
C CYS A 80 3.19 6.90 -0.41
N SER A 81 2.41 6.06 0.27
CA SER A 81 1.46 6.49 1.31
C SER A 81 1.55 5.58 2.53
N THR A 82 1.78 6.19 3.69
CA THR A 82 2.06 5.45 4.92
C THR A 82 1.21 5.99 6.07
N ALA A 83 0.54 5.11 6.79
CA ALA A 83 -0.17 5.43 8.03
C ALA A 83 0.77 5.27 9.24
N LEU A 84 0.55 6.09 10.26
CA LEU A 84 1.22 6.02 11.55
C LEU A 84 0.21 5.60 12.61
N ILE A 85 0.46 4.45 13.25
CA ILE A 85 -0.41 3.88 14.27
C ILE A 85 0.31 3.93 15.62
N ASP A 86 -0.36 4.36 16.68
CA ASP A 86 0.21 4.44 18.02
C ASP A 86 0.14 3.11 18.80
N PHE A 87 0.65 3.10 20.02
CA PHE A 87 0.65 1.95 20.91
C PHE A 87 -0.74 1.55 21.43
N ASN A 88 -1.73 2.45 21.30
CA ASN A 88 -3.13 2.20 21.65
C ASN A 88 -3.99 1.89 20.41
N ASP A 89 -3.35 1.55 19.28
CA ASP A 89 -3.99 1.23 18.03
C ASP A 89 -4.83 2.39 17.44
N LYS A 90 -4.43 3.63 17.75
CA LYS A 90 -5.04 4.85 17.18
C LYS A 90 -4.23 5.36 16.00
N GLU A 91 -4.93 5.91 15.04
CA GLU A 91 -4.34 6.56 13.86
C GLU A 91 -3.82 7.95 14.23
N LEU A 92 -2.51 8.11 14.33
CA LEU A 92 -1.87 9.42 14.42
C LEU A 92 -1.95 10.15 13.07
N ILE A 93 -1.60 9.44 12.00
CA ILE A 93 -1.76 9.85 10.60
C ILE A 93 -2.37 8.67 9.85
N ALA A 94 -3.49 8.89 9.15
CA ALA A 94 -4.19 7.83 8.42
C ALA A 94 -3.36 7.30 7.24
N CYS A 95 -3.06 8.13 6.25
CA CYS A 95 -2.07 7.85 5.20
C CYS A 95 -1.49 9.17 4.71
N THR A 96 -0.19 9.25 4.56
CA THR A 96 0.48 10.42 4.01
C THR A 96 0.11 10.62 2.53
N ASP A 97 0.10 11.86 2.07
CA ASP A 97 -0.07 12.19 0.66
C ASP A 97 1.27 12.61 0.06
N TYR A 98 1.75 11.91 -0.96
CA TYR A 98 3.03 12.17 -1.61
C TYR A 98 3.08 13.50 -2.38
N GLU A 99 1.93 14.13 -2.65
CA GLU A 99 1.89 15.47 -3.27
C GLU A 99 2.27 16.59 -2.30
N PHE A 100 2.35 16.33 -1.00
CA PHE A 100 2.92 17.29 -0.08
C PHE A 100 4.41 17.48 -0.39
N PRO A 101 4.91 18.71 -0.48
CA PRO A 101 6.28 18.98 -0.92
C PRO A 101 7.29 18.79 0.21
N TYR A 102 7.44 17.57 0.72
CA TYR A 102 8.31 17.22 1.85
C TYR A 102 9.74 17.70 1.65
N HIS A 103 10.27 17.60 0.43
CA HIS A 103 11.63 18.01 0.08
C HIS A 103 11.93 19.49 0.34
N LYS A 104 10.91 20.36 0.29
CA LYS A 104 11.06 21.80 0.54
C LYS A 104 11.32 22.13 2.02
N TYR A 105 10.98 21.24 2.92
CA TYR A 105 11.02 21.49 4.36
C TYR A 105 12.17 20.80 5.09
N VAL A 106 12.93 19.94 4.42
CA VAL A 106 14.04 19.21 5.02
C VAL A 106 15.27 19.24 4.13
N LYS A 107 16.44 19.46 4.76
CA LYS A 107 17.76 19.36 4.13
C LYS A 107 18.47 18.12 4.63
N GLY A 108 19.46 17.65 3.87
CA GLY A 108 20.32 16.56 4.33
C GLY A 108 19.79 15.14 4.08
N TYR A 109 18.57 14.97 3.55
CA TYR A 109 18.05 13.65 3.21
C TYR A 109 18.97 12.88 2.25
N GLN A 110 19.50 13.57 1.23
CA GLN A 110 20.44 13.01 0.26
C GLN A 110 21.70 12.39 0.89
N LYS A 111 22.14 12.90 2.06
CA LYS A 111 23.33 12.40 2.77
C LYS A 111 23.10 11.05 3.48
N ILE A 112 21.82 10.69 3.70
CA ILE A 112 21.47 9.51 4.47
C ILE A 112 20.75 8.43 3.66
N ILE A 113 20.32 8.70 2.43
CA ILE A 113 19.68 7.71 1.57
C ILE A 113 20.59 6.50 1.37
N PRO A 114 20.05 5.29 1.17
CA PRO A 114 20.85 4.12 0.79
C PRO A 114 21.46 4.34 -0.59
N SER A 115 22.55 3.63 -0.88
CA SER A 115 23.10 3.62 -2.24
C SER A 115 22.06 3.10 -3.22
N PHE A 116 22.16 3.54 -4.49
CA PHE A 116 21.27 3.04 -5.54
C PHE A 116 21.30 1.50 -5.63
N ASN A 117 22.49 0.90 -5.53
CA ASN A 117 22.67 -0.54 -5.54
C ASN A 117 22.06 -1.30 -4.33
N GLU A 118 21.68 -0.61 -3.28
CA GLU A 118 20.97 -1.20 -2.13
C GLU A 118 19.46 -1.21 -2.37
N SER A 119 18.90 -0.08 -2.78
CA SER A 119 17.46 0.13 -2.84
C SER A 119 16.89 0.16 -4.27
N TYR A 120 17.74 0.28 -5.29
CA TYR A 120 17.34 0.51 -6.70
C TYR A 120 16.29 1.61 -6.85
N THR A 121 16.36 2.61 -5.99
CA THR A 121 15.39 3.70 -5.91
C THR A 121 16.10 5.03 -6.19
N PRO A 122 15.68 5.79 -7.20
CA PRO A 122 16.20 7.15 -7.42
C PRO A 122 15.63 8.11 -6.36
N LEU A 123 16.32 9.22 -6.15
CA LEU A 123 15.76 10.34 -5.42
C LEU A 123 14.69 11.02 -6.26
N LEU A 124 13.48 11.09 -5.73
CA LEU A 124 12.32 11.67 -6.39
C LEU A 124 11.82 12.91 -5.63
N GLU A 125 11.09 13.76 -6.33
CA GLU A 125 10.53 14.99 -5.79
C GLU A 125 9.32 14.75 -4.87
N ASN A 126 8.88 15.81 -4.20
CA ASN A 126 7.72 15.84 -3.30
C ASN A 126 7.82 14.76 -2.21
N GLY A 127 6.84 13.89 -2.13
CA GLY A 127 6.79 12.76 -1.21
C GLY A 127 6.90 11.41 -1.91
N LEU A 128 7.39 11.35 -3.15
CA LEU A 128 7.48 10.12 -3.93
C LEU A 128 8.49 9.10 -3.40
N ASN A 129 9.32 9.49 -2.43
CA ASN A 129 10.07 8.55 -1.62
C ASN A 129 9.46 8.51 -0.21
N THR A 130 8.88 7.39 0.19
CA THR A 130 8.33 7.22 1.55
C THR A 130 9.38 7.48 2.63
N GLY A 131 10.64 7.10 2.39
CA GLY A 131 11.74 7.42 3.30
C GLY A 131 11.92 8.91 3.54
N LEU A 132 11.71 9.77 2.52
CA LEU A 132 11.73 11.22 2.67
C LEU A 132 10.56 11.73 3.54
N GLN A 133 9.38 11.15 3.38
CA GLN A 133 8.22 11.49 4.22
C GLN A 133 8.50 11.17 5.69
N LEU A 134 9.03 9.96 5.96
CA LEU A 134 9.39 9.53 7.32
C LEU A 134 10.55 10.36 7.90
N TYR A 135 11.54 10.72 7.08
CA TYR A 135 12.61 11.62 7.48
C TYR A 135 12.07 13.01 7.86
N TYR A 136 11.18 13.57 7.04
CA TYR A 136 10.51 14.83 7.36
C TYR A 136 9.76 14.75 8.71
N LEU A 137 8.98 13.70 8.91
CA LEU A 137 8.22 13.51 10.15
C LEU A 137 9.15 13.38 11.35
N ASN A 138 10.28 12.68 11.20
CA ASN A 138 11.28 12.56 12.25
C ASN A 138 11.91 13.90 12.62
N GLN A 139 12.16 14.77 11.63
CA GLN A 139 12.79 16.09 11.84
C GLN A 139 11.79 17.16 12.34
N LYS A 140 10.59 17.17 11.78
CA LYS A 140 9.62 18.25 12.01
C LYS A 140 8.49 17.91 12.97
N LYS A 141 8.28 16.62 13.23
CA LYS A 141 7.19 16.10 14.07
C LYS A 141 7.68 14.93 14.95
N PRO A 142 8.81 15.07 15.66
CA PRO A 142 9.43 13.97 16.42
C PRO A 142 8.47 13.35 17.44
N GLU A 143 7.54 14.12 18.01
CA GLU A 143 6.56 13.62 18.96
C GLU A 143 5.55 12.63 18.32
N LEU A 144 5.21 12.81 17.04
CA LEU A 144 4.41 11.82 16.33
C LEU A 144 5.20 10.52 16.14
N ILE A 145 6.48 10.64 15.77
CA ILE A 145 7.35 9.48 15.59
C ILE A 145 7.56 8.71 16.89
N LYS A 146 7.76 9.41 18.02
CA LYS A 146 7.88 8.77 19.35
C LYS A 146 6.63 7.97 19.71
N LYS A 147 5.44 8.54 19.46
CA LYS A 147 4.15 7.89 19.73
C LYS A 147 3.82 6.77 18.74
N THR A 148 4.49 6.70 17.59
CA THR A 148 4.19 5.69 16.57
C THR A 148 4.73 4.33 16.99
N LYS A 149 3.85 3.33 17.03
CA LYS A 149 4.17 1.91 17.16
C LYS A 149 4.58 1.34 15.81
N TYR A 150 3.72 1.50 14.80
CA TYR A 150 3.94 0.95 13.46
C TYR A 150 3.67 1.94 12.34
N PHE A 151 4.48 1.81 11.27
CA PHE A 151 4.24 2.36 9.95
C PHE A 151 3.55 1.30 9.10
N LEU A 152 2.38 1.63 8.55
CA LEU A 152 1.63 0.73 7.67
C LEU A 152 1.52 1.35 6.28
N ASN A 153 1.89 0.60 5.26
CA ASN A 153 1.63 0.97 3.87
C ASN A 153 0.12 0.96 3.59
N TYR A 154 -0.35 1.66 2.59
CA TYR A 154 -1.79 1.86 2.38
C TYR A 154 -2.59 0.54 2.29
N PRO A 155 -2.20 -0.47 1.48
CA PRO A 155 -2.93 -1.75 1.49
C PRO A 155 -2.94 -2.41 2.88
N GLN A 156 -1.81 -2.38 3.62
CA GLN A 156 -1.69 -2.96 4.95
C GLN A 156 -2.45 -2.16 6.01
N TYR A 157 -2.61 -0.85 5.82
CA TYR A 157 -3.51 -0.05 6.65
C TYR A 157 -4.97 -0.52 6.51
N ILE A 158 -5.44 -0.78 5.30
CA ILE A 158 -6.78 -1.33 5.06
C ILE A 158 -6.92 -2.74 5.65
N THR A 159 -5.90 -3.59 5.47
CA THR A 159 -5.85 -4.93 6.05
C THR A 159 -5.91 -4.89 7.58
N TRP A 160 -5.14 -3.99 8.20
CA TRP A 160 -5.19 -3.77 9.65
C TRP A 160 -6.58 -3.31 10.11
N LYS A 161 -7.21 -2.35 9.46
CA LYS A 161 -8.59 -1.91 9.75
C LYS A 161 -9.61 -3.05 9.65
N MET A 162 -9.34 -4.04 8.79
CA MET A 162 -10.20 -5.21 8.64
C MET A 162 -9.96 -6.28 9.71
N THR A 163 -8.73 -6.45 10.22
CA THR A 163 -8.31 -7.64 10.98
C THR A 163 -7.71 -7.35 12.34
N ASN A 164 -7.30 -6.11 12.61
CA ASN A 164 -6.44 -5.68 13.72
C ASN A 164 -5.03 -6.31 13.71
N ASN A 165 -4.63 -6.99 12.63
CA ASN A 165 -3.30 -7.58 12.46
C ASN A 165 -2.39 -6.63 11.67
N TYR A 166 -1.13 -6.55 12.09
CA TYR A 166 -0.12 -5.69 11.50
C TYR A 166 0.80 -6.48 10.58
N THR A 167 0.98 -5.99 9.38
CA THR A 167 1.87 -6.59 8.38
C THR A 167 2.54 -5.53 7.53
N SER A 168 3.62 -5.92 6.86
CA SER A 168 4.23 -5.21 5.74
C SER A 168 4.21 -6.08 4.48
N GLU A 169 4.55 -5.50 3.33
CA GLU A 169 4.62 -6.21 2.06
C GLU A 169 5.70 -5.60 1.17
N ILE A 170 6.49 -6.48 0.54
CA ILE A 170 7.72 -6.09 -0.16
C ILE A 170 7.51 -5.27 -1.43
N SER A 171 6.43 -5.52 -2.20
CA SER A 171 6.19 -4.78 -3.43
C SER A 171 5.92 -3.31 -3.16
N TYR A 172 5.37 -3.02 -1.98
CA TYR A 172 5.16 -1.65 -1.53
C TYR A 172 6.38 -1.06 -0.84
N LEU A 173 7.04 -1.81 0.07
CA LEU A 173 8.27 -1.36 0.73
C LEU A 173 9.41 -1.09 -0.25
N GLY A 174 9.47 -1.85 -1.35
CA GLY A 174 10.47 -1.69 -2.39
C GLY A 174 10.14 -0.66 -3.47
N CYS A 175 8.89 -0.16 -3.53
CA CYS A 175 8.47 0.76 -4.58
C CYS A 175 8.78 2.22 -4.22
N HIS A 176 9.87 2.75 -4.76
CA HIS A 176 10.31 4.16 -4.60
C HIS A 176 10.52 4.63 -3.16
N THR A 177 10.73 3.73 -2.21
CA THR A 177 10.66 4.11 -0.79
C THR A 177 11.98 4.46 -0.15
N HIS A 178 13.12 3.95 -0.65
CA HIS A 178 14.41 3.89 0.04
C HIS A 178 14.39 3.04 1.33
N LEU A 179 13.34 2.24 1.58
CA LEU A 179 13.16 1.50 2.84
C LEU A 179 13.59 0.04 2.75
N TRP A 180 13.84 -0.49 1.54
CA TRP A 180 14.16 -1.90 1.32
C TRP A 180 15.54 -2.09 0.68
N ASP A 181 16.32 -3.03 1.23
CA ASP A 181 17.59 -3.52 0.66
C ASP A 181 17.30 -4.79 -0.15
N PHE A 182 17.29 -4.67 -1.47
CA PHE A 182 16.99 -5.77 -2.37
C PHE A 182 18.07 -6.84 -2.41
N LYS A 183 19.34 -6.48 -2.11
CA LYS A 183 20.44 -7.45 -2.08
C LYS A 183 20.38 -8.34 -0.85
N LYS A 184 20.02 -7.75 0.29
CA LYS A 184 19.99 -8.46 1.58
C LYS A 184 18.58 -8.90 1.97
N ASN A 185 17.57 -8.57 1.14
CA ASN A 185 16.15 -8.88 1.38
C ASN A 185 15.68 -8.48 2.78
N LYS A 186 15.96 -7.23 3.17
CA LYS A 186 15.62 -6.68 4.49
C LYS A 186 15.42 -5.16 4.44
N LEU A 187 15.03 -4.58 5.57
CA LEU A 187 14.96 -3.12 5.71
C LEU A 187 16.33 -2.48 5.44
N SER A 188 16.32 -1.35 4.75
CA SER A 188 17.51 -0.65 4.25
C SER A 188 18.35 0.01 5.35
N SER A 189 19.53 0.46 4.98
CA SER A 189 20.40 1.26 5.84
C SER A 189 19.76 2.58 6.30
N LEU A 190 18.86 3.17 5.50
CA LEU A 190 18.09 4.35 5.89
C LEU A 190 17.25 4.09 7.14
N VAL A 191 16.55 2.95 7.19
CA VAL A 191 15.71 2.56 8.34
C VAL A 191 16.56 2.47 9.62
N LYS A 192 17.78 1.92 9.52
CA LYS A 192 18.72 1.86 10.63
C LYS A 192 19.20 3.26 11.06
N LYS A 193 19.58 4.13 10.11
CA LYS A 193 20.00 5.51 10.39
C LYS A 193 18.88 6.33 11.08
N LEU A 194 17.63 6.09 10.73
CA LEU A 194 16.48 6.75 11.36
C LEU A 194 16.02 6.07 12.67
N LYS A 195 16.61 4.95 13.05
CA LYS A 195 16.24 4.14 14.23
C LYS A 195 14.79 3.63 14.18
N PHE A 196 14.33 3.20 12.98
CA PHE A 196 12.94 2.78 12.73
C PHE A 196 12.77 1.26 12.58
N GLN A 197 13.80 0.46 12.91
CA GLN A 197 13.79 -0.98 12.68
C GLN A 197 12.56 -1.68 13.30
N ASN A 198 12.16 -1.25 14.48
CA ASN A 198 11.03 -1.84 15.23
C ASN A 198 9.68 -1.20 14.89
N LYS A 199 9.64 -0.25 13.93
CA LYS A 199 8.39 0.43 13.52
C LYS A 199 7.77 -0.16 12.26
N PHE A 200 8.37 -1.17 11.66
CA PHE A 200 7.80 -1.92 10.55
C PHE A 200 7.38 -3.29 11.04
N PRO A 201 6.11 -3.68 10.83
CA PRO A 201 5.66 -5.04 11.14
C PRO A 201 6.37 -6.08 10.27
N SER A 202 6.19 -7.36 10.59
CA SER A 202 6.71 -8.47 9.80
C SER A 202 6.28 -8.38 8.34
N ASN A 203 7.23 -8.66 7.43
CA ASN A 203 6.95 -8.70 6.01
C ASN A 203 6.28 -10.01 5.65
N GLU A 204 5.10 -9.93 5.04
CA GLU A 204 4.29 -11.07 4.65
C GLU A 204 4.02 -11.07 3.14
N LYS A 205 3.86 -12.25 2.57
CA LYS A 205 3.54 -12.40 1.15
C LYS A 205 2.23 -11.70 0.80
N ALA A 206 2.17 -11.03 -0.35
CA ALA A 206 0.99 -10.30 -0.82
C ALA A 206 -0.30 -11.13 -0.82
N TRP A 207 -0.20 -12.43 -1.08
CA TRP A 207 -1.33 -13.37 -1.15
C TRP A 207 -1.63 -14.12 0.15
N LYS A 208 -0.91 -13.83 1.25
CA LYS A 208 -1.16 -14.46 2.55
C LYS A 208 -2.47 -13.97 3.14
N THR A 209 -3.28 -14.89 3.65
CA THR A 209 -4.44 -14.54 4.48
C THR A 209 -3.95 -14.04 5.84
N ILE A 210 -4.29 -12.81 6.18
CA ILE A 210 -3.88 -12.14 7.42
C ILE A 210 -4.91 -12.32 8.53
N GLY A 211 -6.16 -12.51 8.17
CA GLY A 211 -7.23 -12.74 9.13
C GLY A 211 -8.56 -12.98 8.45
N VAL A 212 -9.60 -13.10 9.26
CA VAL A 212 -10.98 -13.31 8.82
C VAL A 212 -11.87 -12.26 9.47
N LYS A 213 -12.69 -11.57 8.66
CA LYS A 213 -13.71 -10.65 9.15
C LYS A 213 -15.10 -11.22 8.94
N LYS A 214 -15.87 -11.33 10.02
CA LYS A 214 -17.29 -11.66 9.90
C LYS A 214 -18.07 -10.43 9.42
N ILE A 215 -18.79 -10.56 8.31
CA ILE A 215 -19.70 -9.54 7.80
C ILE A 215 -21.02 -10.24 7.46
N GLY A 216 -22.06 -9.95 8.21
CA GLY A 216 -23.32 -10.67 8.12
C GLY A 216 -23.11 -12.18 8.34
N HIS A 217 -23.45 -13.01 7.36
CA HIS A 217 -23.25 -14.45 7.38
C HIS A 217 -21.94 -14.90 6.72
N SER A 218 -21.19 -13.99 6.11
CA SER A 218 -19.95 -14.29 5.41
C SER A 218 -18.75 -14.23 6.35
N LYS A 219 -17.84 -15.22 6.22
CA LYS A 219 -16.49 -15.23 6.81
C LYS A 219 -15.51 -14.79 5.71
N LEU A 220 -15.26 -13.49 5.63
CA LEU A 220 -14.43 -12.88 4.60
C LEU A 220 -12.95 -13.05 4.95
N GLN A 221 -12.20 -13.81 4.16
CA GLN A 221 -10.75 -13.93 4.29
C GLN A 221 -10.08 -12.63 3.81
N ILE A 222 -9.26 -12.03 4.64
CA ILE A 222 -8.56 -10.77 4.33
C ILE A 222 -7.12 -11.09 3.92
N ILE A 223 -6.78 -10.75 2.70
CA ILE A 223 -5.47 -10.97 2.10
C ILE A 223 -4.58 -9.75 2.36
N ASN A 224 -3.27 -9.95 2.49
CA ASN A 224 -2.31 -8.90 2.86
C ASN A 224 -2.36 -7.67 1.96
N GLY A 225 -2.57 -7.85 0.67
CA GLY A 225 -2.59 -6.74 -0.28
C GLY A 225 -1.23 -6.48 -0.93
N VAL A 226 -1.21 -5.60 -1.93
CA VAL A 226 -0.09 -5.43 -2.85
C VAL A 226 -0.09 -4.02 -3.45
N HIS A 227 1.08 -3.55 -3.91
CA HIS A 227 1.19 -2.34 -4.73
C HIS A 227 0.48 -2.51 -6.08
N ASP A 228 -0.27 -1.49 -6.54
CA ASP A 228 -1.14 -1.55 -7.72
C ASP A 228 -0.41 -1.93 -9.02
N SER A 229 0.72 -1.31 -9.30
CA SER A 229 1.50 -1.60 -10.50
C SER A 229 2.07 -3.02 -10.50
N ASN A 230 2.44 -3.55 -9.30
CA ASN A 230 2.88 -4.93 -9.14
C ASN A 230 1.73 -5.93 -9.34
N ALA A 231 0.52 -5.58 -8.88
CA ALA A 231 -0.67 -6.39 -9.16
C ALA A 231 -0.97 -6.47 -10.65
N SER A 232 -0.91 -5.33 -11.36
CA SER A 232 -1.07 -5.28 -12.81
C SER A 232 -0.02 -6.13 -13.54
N TYR A 233 1.26 -6.00 -13.16
CA TYR A 233 2.34 -6.79 -13.72
C TYR A 233 2.15 -8.29 -13.50
N LEU A 234 1.66 -8.71 -12.33
CA LEU A 234 1.45 -10.13 -12.01
C LEU A 234 0.46 -10.81 -12.94
N TYR A 235 -0.56 -10.09 -13.41
CA TYR A 235 -1.50 -10.60 -14.40
C TYR A 235 -0.78 -11.05 -15.69
N PHE A 236 0.08 -10.18 -16.24
CA PHE A 236 0.82 -10.48 -17.46
C PHE A 236 1.90 -11.55 -17.24
N LYS A 237 2.56 -11.52 -16.08
CA LYS A 237 3.56 -12.53 -15.71
C LYS A 237 2.96 -13.94 -15.68
N ASN A 238 1.72 -14.08 -15.24
CA ASN A 238 1.01 -15.36 -15.13
C ASN A 238 0.24 -15.73 -16.41
N SER A 239 0.25 -14.86 -17.42
CA SER A 239 -0.32 -15.16 -18.73
C SER A 239 0.62 -16.04 -19.56
N ASN A 240 0.12 -16.61 -20.66
CA ASN A 240 0.94 -17.37 -21.62
C ASN A 240 1.87 -16.50 -22.47
N ILE A 241 1.88 -15.18 -22.28
CA ILE A 241 2.74 -14.24 -22.99
C ILE A 241 4.15 -14.33 -22.41
N LYS A 242 5.09 -14.84 -23.22
CA LYS A 242 6.50 -14.93 -22.84
C LYS A 242 7.27 -13.69 -23.33
N ASN A 243 8.32 -13.31 -22.60
CA ASN A 243 9.28 -12.28 -23.05
C ASN A 243 8.64 -10.92 -23.37
N PHE A 244 7.77 -10.43 -22.50
CA PHE A 244 7.13 -9.14 -22.71
C PHE A 244 7.81 -8.00 -21.92
N THR A 245 7.60 -6.79 -22.39
CA THR A 245 7.78 -5.55 -21.64
C THR A 245 6.39 -4.96 -21.43
N LEU A 246 6.01 -4.76 -20.18
CA LEU A 246 4.75 -4.10 -19.84
C LEU A 246 4.99 -2.60 -19.67
N VAL A 247 4.27 -1.79 -20.45
CA VAL A 247 4.20 -0.34 -20.31
C VAL A 247 2.84 0.01 -19.71
N SER A 248 2.84 0.44 -18.46
CA SER A 248 1.66 0.96 -17.80
C SER A 248 1.65 2.48 -17.95
N SER A 249 0.65 3.00 -18.64
CA SER A 249 0.48 4.46 -18.86
C SER A 249 -0.73 4.98 -18.08
N GLY A 250 -0.59 6.17 -17.54
CA GLY A 250 -1.61 6.83 -16.74
C GLY A 250 -1.04 8.12 -16.16
N THR A 251 -1.23 8.38 -14.89
CA THR A 251 -0.56 9.49 -14.17
C THR A 251 0.97 9.35 -14.23
N TRP A 252 1.46 8.12 -14.27
CA TRP A 252 2.86 7.74 -14.42
C TRP A 252 3.03 6.77 -15.58
N TYR A 253 4.22 6.82 -16.21
CA TYR A 253 4.66 5.78 -17.14
C TYR A 253 5.60 4.84 -16.39
N ILE A 254 5.18 3.58 -16.23
CA ILE A 254 5.95 2.53 -15.56
C ILE A 254 6.25 1.44 -16.56
N ILE A 255 7.54 1.12 -16.70
CA ILE A 255 8.02 0.09 -17.63
C ILE A 255 8.55 -1.09 -16.83
N PHE A 256 7.92 -2.25 -16.95
CA PHE A 256 8.38 -3.51 -16.37
C PHE A 256 9.05 -4.37 -17.44
N ASN A 257 10.31 -4.70 -17.23
CA ASN A 257 11.06 -5.60 -18.10
C ASN A 257 11.80 -6.66 -17.29
N GLN A 258 11.49 -7.93 -17.51
CA GLN A 258 12.08 -9.07 -16.79
C GLN A 258 13.51 -9.40 -17.23
N LYS A 259 13.91 -9.03 -18.45
CA LYS A 259 15.20 -9.42 -19.04
C LYS A 259 16.36 -8.53 -18.59
N ASN A 260 16.06 -7.35 -18.04
CA ASN A 260 17.11 -6.45 -17.59
C ASN A 260 17.70 -6.93 -16.25
N SER A 261 18.98 -7.21 -16.28
CA SER A 261 19.72 -7.52 -15.06
C SER A 261 19.83 -6.29 -14.17
N LEU A 262 19.59 -6.43 -12.87
CA LEU A 262 19.83 -5.36 -11.89
C LEU A 262 21.25 -4.81 -11.94
N LYS A 263 22.24 -5.62 -12.39
CA LYS A 263 23.64 -5.18 -12.57
C LYS A 263 23.81 -4.10 -13.64
N LYS A 264 22.85 -3.97 -14.57
CA LYS A 264 22.86 -2.96 -15.66
C LYS A 264 22.18 -1.64 -15.25
N LEU A 265 21.51 -1.61 -14.12
CA LEU A 265 20.91 -0.39 -13.60
C LEU A 265 22.01 0.46 -12.93
N LYS A 266 22.11 1.71 -13.35
CA LYS A 266 23.07 2.69 -12.82
C LYS A 266 22.33 3.88 -12.24
#